data_f89fb0c52afb9e901e87318d60b8b070
#
_entry.id   f89fb0c52afb9e901e87318d60b8b070
#
_cell.length_a   1.000
_cell.length_b   1.000
_cell.length_c   1.000
_cell.angle_alpha   90.00
_cell.angle_beta   90.00
_cell.angle_gamma   90.00
#
_symmetry.space_group_name_H-M   'P 1'
#
loop_
_entity.id
_entity.type
_entity.pdbx_description
1 polymer ?
#
loop_
_entity_poly.entity_id
_entity_poly.type
_entity_poly.pdbx_seq_one_letter_code
_entity_poly.pdbx_strand_id
1 'polypeptide(L)'
;MYKHFLKRLFDFLISFVAIIVLIPVWIILTIAIFVTDPGTIVFKQNRVGKNKKIFKILKFRTMKMSTPRDVPTHMLENPDQYFTPIGKFLRKTSLDELPQLFNILFGQMSIIGPRPALWNQDDLIAERDKYGANSIRPGLTGWAQINGRDELEIPVKAKLDGEYVEKLSFAFDVKCFFGTIKSVLKHDGVVEGGTGELHKEKAEKEKAESENAKAESKNAKAESENEKAGNVAEEK
;
A
#
# COMPACT_ATOMS: atom_id res chain seq x y z
N MET A 1 2.55 26.77 13.91
CA MET A 1 4.00 26.84 13.61
C MET A 1 4.53 25.48 13.13
N TYR A 2 4.28 24.35 13.85
CA TYR A 2 4.77 23.03 13.45
C TYR A 2 4.36 22.61 12.04
N LYS A 3 3.06 22.58 11.72
CA LYS A 3 2.51 22.16 10.41
C LYS A 3 3.14 22.86 9.19
N HIS A 4 3.52 24.11 9.32
CA HIS A 4 3.92 24.94 8.18
C HIS A 4 5.43 25.05 7.99
N PHE A 5 6.20 25.08 9.08
CA PHE A 5 7.63 25.35 9.01
C PHE A 5 8.48 24.24 9.67
N LEU A 6 8.28 23.97 10.97
CA LEU A 6 9.15 23.06 11.71
C LEU A 6 9.14 21.64 11.15
N LYS A 7 7.96 21.13 10.76
CA LYS A 7 7.86 19.81 10.15
C LYS A 7 8.74 19.69 8.91
N ARG A 8 8.71 20.70 8.03
CA ARG A 8 9.54 20.71 6.83
C ARG A 8 11.03 20.80 7.13
N LEU A 9 11.40 21.57 8.13
CA LEU A 9 12.77 21.68 8.59
C LEU A 9 13.27 20.31 9.12
N PHE A 10 12.50 19.63 9.96
CA PHE A 10 12.83 18.29 10.45
C PHE A 10 12.91 17.26 9.31
N ASP A 11 11.94 17.25 8.40
CA ASP A 11 11.96 16.39 7.22
C ASP A 11 13.27 16.56 6.42
N PHE A 12 13.67 17.81 6.19
CA PHE A 12 14.89 18.15 5.46
C PHE A 12 16.14 17.68 6.22
N LEU A 13 16.28 18.07 7.48
CA LEU A 13 17.48 17.74 8.29
C LEU A 13 17.63 16.23 8.47
N ILE A 14 16.55 15.53 8.82
CA ILE A 14 16.59 14.09 9.04
C ILE A 14 16.90 13.35 7.73
N SER A 15 16.25 13.73 6.62
CA SER A 15 16.53 13.09 5.33
C SER A 15 17.95 13.36 4.84
N PHE A 16 18.47 14.57 5.05
CA PHE A 16 19.84 14.93 4.68
C PHE A 16 20.87 14.10 5.47
N VAL A 17 20.73 14.04 6.79
CA VAL A 17 21.62 13.25 7.65
C VAL A 17 21.50 11.76 7.32
N ALA A 18 20.27 11.25 7.14
CA ALA A 18 20.04 9.85 6.81
C ALA A 18 20.68 9.46 5.47
N ILE A 19 20.61 10.31 4.44
CA ILE A 19 21.28 10.07 3.16
C ILE A 19 22.79 9.91 3.36
N ILE A 20 23.42 10.81 4.11
CA ILE A 20 24.88 10.77 4.36
C ILE A 20 25.27 9.51 5.14
N VAL A 21 24.58 9.23 6.24
CA VAL A 21 24.86 8.06 7.10
C VAL A 21 24.66 6.74 6.35
N LEU A 22 23.70 6.69 5.45
CA LEU A 22 23.38 5.49 4.69
C LEU A 22 24.18 5.32 3.40
N ILE A 23 25.16 6.19 3.08
CA ILE A 23 26.01 6.06 1.88
C ILE A 23 26.59 4.64 1.74
N PRO A 24 27.19 4.00 2.77
CA PRO A 24 27.71 2.64 2.62
C PRO A 24 26.63 1.63 2.23
N VAL A 25 25.44 1.76 2.82
CA VAL A 25 24.28 0.89 2.50
C VAL A 25 23.85 1.10 1.04
N TRP A 26 23.81 2.35 0.57
CA TRP A 26 23.49 2.68 -0.83
C TRP A 26 24.44 2.00 -1.81
N ILE A 27 25.74 2.05 -1.53
CA ILE A 27 26.76 1.43 -2.38
C ILE A 27 26.54 -0.09 -2.44
N ILE A 28 26.40 -0.74 -1.28
CA ILE A 28 26.19 -2.19 -1.18
C ILE A 28 24.92 -2.61 -1.96
N LEU A 29 23.78 -1.92 -1.73
CA LEU A 29 22.53 -2.24 -2.39
C LEU A 29 22.59 -2.00 -3.89
N THR A 30 23.25 -0.93 -4.33
CA THR A 30 23.45 -0.62 -5.76
C THR A 30 24.22 -1.73 -6.46
N ILE A 31 25.34 -2.18 -5.86
CA ILE A 31 26.14 -3.28 -6.39
C ILE A 31 25.31 -4.59 -6.41
N ALA A 32 24.64 -4.92 -5.32
CA ALA A 32 23.83 -6.14 -5.21
C ALA A 32 22.70 -6.19 -6.26
N ILE A 33 21.99 -5.09 -6.49
CA ILE A 33 20.95 -4.99 -7.51
C ILE A 33 21.55 -5.16 -8.91
N PHE A 34 22.65 -4.46 -9.18
CA PHE A 34 23.30 -4.51 -10.50
C PHE A 34 23.85 -5.90 -10.85
N VAL A 35 24.49 -6.56 -9.89
CA VAL A 35 25.04 -7.91 -10.08
C VAL A 35 23.94 -8.95 -10.29
N THR A 36 22.81 -8.79 -9.59
CA THR A 36 21.69 -9.76 -9.68
C THR A 36 20.94 -9.66 -11.01
N ASP A 37 20.74 -8.45 -11.51
CA ASP A 37 20.04 -8.19 -12.78
C ASP A 37 20.52 -6.85 -13.34
N PRO A 38 21.49 -6.84 -14.27
CA PRO A 38 22.07 -5.62 -14.82
C PRO A 38 21.03 -4.68 -15.43
N GLY A 39 21.17 -3.36 -15.20
CA GLY A 39 20.26 -2.35 -15.72
C GLY A 39 20.03 -1.20 -14.75
N THR A 40 18.85 -0.57 -14.82
CA THR A 40 18.53 0.59 -13.98
C THR A 40 18.44 0.20 -12.50
N ILE A 41 19.07 0.95 -11.61
CA ILE A 41 19.10 0.69 -10.18
C ILE A 41 17.84 1.27 -9.49
N VAL A 42 17.42 2.45 -9.96
CA VAL A 42 16.30 3.19 -9.36
C VAL A 42 15.08 3.09 -10.24
N PHE A 43 14.00 2.59 -9.66
CA PHE A 43 12.66 2.58 -10.24
C PHE A 43 11.95 3.91 -9.92
N LYS A 44 11.20 4.43 -10.90
CA LYS A 44 10.44 5.66 -10.80
C LYS A 44 8.98 5.42 -11.18
N GLN A 45 8.05 5.91 -10.38
CA GLN A 45 6.61 5.76 -10.63
C GLN A 45 5.86 7.05 -10.29
N ASN A 46 4.86 7.40 -11.10
CA ASN A 46 4.00 8.55 -10.82
C ASN A 46 3.13 8.29 -9.60
N ARG A 47 3.11 9.24 -8.69
CA ARG A 47 2.32 9.22 -7.45
C ARG A 47 1.66 10.57 -7.20
N VAL A 48 0.58 10.53 -6.44
CA VAL A 48 -0.13 11.73 -6.01
C VAL A 48 0.57 12.34 -4.79
N GLY A 49 0.97 13.59 -4.93
CA GLY A 49 1.59 14.42 -3.90
C GLY A 49 0.63 15.45 -3.31
N LYS A 50 1.20 16.41 -2.58
CA LYS A 50 0.46 17.52 -1.97
C LYS A 50 -0.39 18.27 -3.01
N ASN A 51 -1.66 18.55 -2.65
CA ASN A 51 -2.65 19.21 -3.51
C ASN A 51 -2.83 18.48 -4.86
N LYS A 52 -2.74 17.15 -4.83
CA LYS A 52 -2.88 16.27 -6.00
C LYS A 52 -1.85 16.48 -7.12
N LYS A 53 -0.74 17.19 -6.83
CA LYS A 53 0.34 17.34 -7.81
C LYS A 53 1.09 16.03 -8.00
N ILE A 54 1.22 15.59 -9.24
CA ILE A 54 1.93 14.35 -9.56
C ILE A 54 3.43 14.54 -9.40
N PHE A 55 4.08 13.56 -8.77
CA PHE A 55 5.54 13.48 -8.67
C PHE A 55 6.03 12.07 -8.92
N LYS A 56 7.31 11.89 -9.17
CA LYS A 56 7.94 10.58 -9.35
C LYS A 56 8.53 10.11 -8.04
N ILE A 57 7.90 9.08 -7.43
CA ILE A 57 8.49 8.39 -6.29
C ILE A 57 9.73 7.60 -6.74
N LEU A 58 10.75 7.60 -5.89
CA LEU A 58 12.00 6.89 -6.14
C LEU A 58 12.07 5.65 -5.26
N LYS A 59 12.40 4.49 -5.85
CA LYS A 59 12.63 3.24 -5.14
C LYS A 59 13.82 2.50 -5.72
N PHE A 60 14.47 1.65 -4.95
CA PHE A 60 15.35 0.65 -5.55
C PHE A 60 14.52 -0.33 -6.40
N ARG A 61 15.08 -0.77 -7.51
CA ARG A 61 14.45 -1.77 -8.35
C ARG A 61 14.48 -3.13 -7.66
N THR A 62 13.30 -3.72 -7.51
CA THR A 62 13.10 -5.04 -6.90
C THR A 62 12.69 -6.12 -7.90
N MET A 63 12.30 -5.69 -9.11
CA MET A 63 11.82 -6.57 -10.18
C MET A 63 12.82 -6.62 -11.33
N LYS A 64 12.81 -7.72 -12.09
CA LYS A 64 13.67 -7.94 -13.24
C LYS A 64 13.43 -6.89 -14.32
N MET A 65 14.44 -6.61 -15.13
CA MET A 65 14.33 -5.71 -16.28
C MET A 65 13.32 -6.18 -17.34
N SER A 66 13.04 -7.48 -17.38
CA SER A 66 12.04 -8.09 -18.26
C SER A 66 10.60 -7.88 -17.82
N THR A 67 10.35 -7.31 -16.61
CA THR A 67 9.01 -7.04 -16.10
C THR A 67 8.29 -6.02 -16.97
N PRO A 68 7.02 -6.25 -17.35
CA PRO A 68 6.21 -5.26 -18.07
C PRO A 68 6.12 -3.95 -17.29
N ARG A 69 6.49 -2.83 -17.93
CA ARG A 69 6.62 -1.52 -17.24
C ARG A 69 5.27 -0.85 -16.96
N ASP A 70 4.29 -1.14 -17.82
CA ASP A 70 2.99 -0.45 -17.80
C ASP A 70 1.91 -1.22 -17.03
N VAL A 71 2.26 -2.39 -16.47
CA VAL A 71 1.34 -3.22 -15.71
C VAL A 71 1.65 -3.05 -14.21
N PRO A 72 0.69 -2.60 -13.40
CA PRO A 72 0.84 -2.56 -11.95
C PRO A 72 1.11 -3.96 -11.38
N THR A 73 1.92 -4.07 -10.34
CA THR A 73 2.35 -5.36 -9.75
C THR A 73 1.17 -6.27 -9.39
N HIS A 74 0.05 -5.70 -8.92
CA HIS A 74 -1.15 -6.44 -8.55
C HIS A 74 -1.99 -6.94 -9.74
N MET A 75 -1.65 -6.51 -10.97
CA MET A 75 -2.28 -6.96 -12.21
C MET A 75 -1.40 -7.95 -12.99
N LEU A 76 -0.20 -8.25 -12.49
CA LEU A 76 0.68 -9.24 -13.11
C LEU A 76 0.19 -10.64 -12.76
N GLU A 77 0.12 -11.52 -13.77
CA GLU A 77 -0.01 -12.95 -13.54
C GLU A 77 1.29 -13.46 -12.91
N ASN A 78 1.19 -14.10 -11.74
CA ASN A 78 2.32 -14.64 -10.98
C ASN A 78 3.44 -13.59 -10.75
N PRO A 79 3.20 -12.51 -9.98
CA PRO A 79 4.16 -11.44 -9.78
C PRO A 79 5.50 -11.93 -9.19
N ASP A 80 5.49 -13.05 -8.47
CA ASP A 80 6.66 -13.66 -7.85
C ASP A 80 7.79 -14.03 -8.82
N GLN A 81 7.47 -14.39 -10.05
CA GLN A 81 8.47 -14.72 -11.08
C GLN A 81 9.28 -13.52 -11.55
N TYR A 82 8.75 -12.33 -11.36
CA TYR A 82 9.38 -11.08 -11.75
C TYR A 82 10.28 -10.48 -10.66
N PHE A 83 10.19 -10.94 -9.43
CA PHE A 83 11.09 -10.44 -8.39
C PHE A 83 12.49 -11.06 -8.51
N THR A 84 13.49 -10.21 -8.32
CA THR A 84 14.86 -10.69 -8.12
C THR A 84 15.02 -11.22 -6.68
N PRO A 85 15.95 -12.16 -6.41
CA PRO A 85 16.21 -12.62 -5.04
C PRO A 85 16.52 -11.46 -4.08
N ILE A 86 17.37 -10.52 -4.49
CA ILE A 86 17.66 -9.31 -3.72
C ILE A 86 16.42 -8.42 -3.59
N GLY A 87 15.58 -8.36 -4.62
CA GLY A 87 14.35 -7.59 -4.64
C GLY A 87 13.34 -8.06 -3.60
N LYS A 88 13.17 -9.38 -3.41
CA LYS A 88 12.34 -9.95 -2.34
C LYS A 88 12.85 -9.53 -0.96
N PHE A 89 14.15 -9.61 -0.73
CA PHE A 89 14.77 -9.16 0.52
C PHE A 89 14.54 -7.66 0.76
N LEU A 90 14.77 -6.82 -0.26
CA LEU A 90 14.58 -5.36 -0.15
C LEU A 90 13.13 -5.00 0.22
N ARG A 91 12.14 -5.64 -0.40
CA ARG A 91 10.72 -5.43 -0.09
C ARG A 91 10.38 -5.87 1.32
N LYS A 92 10.80 -7.06 1.72
CA LYS A 92 10.56 -7.59 3.07
C LYS A 92 11.12 -6.68 4.17
N THR A 93 12.27 -6.03 3.89
CA THR A 93 12.94 -5.11 4.83
C THR A 93 12.57 -3.65 4.62
N SER A 94 11.75 -3.32 3.61
CA SER A 94 11.43 -1.96 3.15
C SER A 94 12.67 -1.12 2.76
N LEU A 95 13.81 -1.74 2.53
CA LEU A 95 15.03 -1.06 2.07
C LEU A 95 14.90 -0.55 0.63
N ASP A 96 13.97 -1.09 -0.16
CA ASP A 96 13.64 -0.58 -1.49
C ASP A 96 13.12 0.86 -1.45
N GLU A 97 12.59 1.32 -0.33
CA GLU A 97 12.03 2.66 -0.15
C GLU A 97 13.06 3.72 0.25
N LEU A 98 14.32 3.34 0.56
CA LEU A 98 15.37 4.31 0.91
C LEU A 98 15.53 5.47 -0.10
N PRO A 99 15.45 5.28 -1.44
CA PRO A 99 15.52 6.39 -2.39
C PRO A 99 14.45 7.47 -2.21
N GLN A 100 13.36 7.20 -1.48
CA GLN A 100 12.36 8.22 -1.15
C GLN A 100 12.91 9.31 -0.23
N LEU A 101 14.04 9.08 0.47
CA LEU A 101 14.73 10.12 1.22
C LEU A 101 15.08 11.33 0.34
N PHE A 102 15.39 11.13 -0.95
CA PHE A 102 15.57 12.22 -1.90
C PHE A 102 14.25 12.94 -2.21
N ASN A 103 13.12 12.22 -2.32
CA ASN A 103 11.82 12.87 -2.48
C ASN A 103 11.47 13.74 -1.26
N ILE A 104 11.86 13.30 -0.05
CA ILE A 104 11.69 14.07 1.19
C ILE A 104 12.61 15.30 1.17
N LEU A 105 13.88 15.11 0.86
CA LEU A 105 14.88 16.17 0.79
C LEU A 105 14.45 17.29 -0.17
N PHE A 106 13.91 16.93 -1.35
CA PHE A 106 13.41 17.88 -2.35
C PHE A 106 11.99 18.41 -2.06
N GLY A 107 11.34 17.97 -0.97
CA GLY A 107 10.05 18.50 -0.51
C GLY A 107 8.83 17.97 -1.23
N GLN A 108 8.96 16.91 -2.01
CA GLN A 108 7.85 16.20 -2.63
C GLN A 108 7.11 15.33 -1.61
N MET A 109 7.84 14.81 -0.63
CA MET A 109 7.34 13.96 0.46
C MET A 109 7.73 14.51 1.84
N SER A 110 7.21 13.88 2.86
CA SER A 110 7.53 14.03 4.29
C SER A 110 7.95 12.67 4.86
N ILE A 111 8.61 12.64 6.01
CA ILE A 111 8.88 11.37 6.73
C ILE A 111 7.56 10.75 7.16
N ILE A 112 6.68 11.53 7.81
CA ILE A 112 5.38 11.10 8.30
C ILE A 112 4.27 11.79 7.51
N GLY A 113 3.32 11.00 7.01
CA GLY A 113 2.14 11.49 6.25
C GLY A 113 1.36 10.35 5.60
N PRO A 114 0.27 10.64 4.91
CA PRO A 114 -0.46 9.65 4.11
C PRO A 114 0.43 9.00 3.05
N ARG A 115 0.34 7.67 2.88
CA ARG A 115 1.13 6.98 1.83
C ARG A 115 0.75 7.50 0.44
N PRO A 116 1.71 7.81 -0.46
CA PRO A 116 1.39 8.36 -1.78
C PRO A 116 0.52 7.41 -2.60
N ALA A 117 -0.69 7.83 -2.98
CA ALA A 117 -1.57 7.06 -3.87
C ALA A 117 -0.94 6.92 -5.26
N LEU A 118 -1.30 5.87 -6.00
CA LEU A 118 -1.03 5.76 -7.42
C LEU A 118 -1.76 6.90 -8.16
N TRP A 119 -1.19 7.35 -9.26
CA TRP A 119 -1.75 8.45 -10.06
C TRP A 119 -3.14 8.13 -10.63
N ASN A 120 -3.47 6.86 -10.80
CA ASN A 120 -4.71 6.31 -11.33
C ASN A 120 -5.59 5.63 -10.25
N GLN A 121 -5.37 5.93 -8.98
CA GLN A 121 -6.15 5.41 -7.84
C GLN A 121 -7.19 6.45 -7.43
N ASP A 122 -8.13 6.73 -8.36
CA ASP A 122 -9.11 7.81 -8.23
C ASP A 122 -10.06 7.63 -7.04
N ASP A 123 -10.39 6.39 -6.70
CA ASP A 123 -11.21 6.01 -5.57
C ASP A 123 -10.60 6.45 -4.22
N LEU A 124 -9.33 6.12 -3.98
CA LEU A 124 -8.61 6.55 -2.79
C LEU A 124 -8.41 8.08 -2.76
N ILE A 125 -8.12 8.68 -3.93
CA ILE A 125 -7.92 10.13 -4.03
C ILE A 125 -9.22 10.87 -3.69
N ALA A 126 -10.36 10.43 -4.22
CA ALA A 126 -11.67 11.00 -3.96
C ALA A 126 -12.08 10.83 -2.48
N GLU A 127 -11.83 9.65 -1.91
CA GLU A 127 -12.15 9.39 -0.51
C GLU A 127 -11.32 10.26 0.44
N ARG A 128 -10.02 10.47 0.15
CA ARG A 128 -9.13 11.36 0.91
C ARG A 128 -9.51 12.84 0.84
N ASP A 129 -10.16 13.29 -0.25
CA ASP A 129 -10.64 14.67 -0.35
C ASP A 129 -11.67 15.00 0.74
N LYS A 130 -12.51 14.04 1.13
CA LYS A 130 -13.50 14.20 2.21
C LYS A 130 -12.88 14.56 3.56
N TYR A 131 -11.62 14.15 3.77
CA TYR A 131 -10.87 14.34 5.02
C TYR A 131 -9.70 15.31 4.88
N GLY A 132 -9.56 15.99 3.73
CA GLY A 132 -8.46 16.92 3.48
C GLY A 132 -7.06 16.29 3.42
N ALA A 133 -6.95 14.95 3.32
CA ALA A 133 -5.67 14.26 3.35
C ALA A 133 -4.78 14.54 2.13
N ASN A 134 -5.36 14.95 1.00
CA ASN A 134 -4.61 15.35 -0.18
C ASN A 134 -3.98 16.74 -0.08
N SER A 135 -4.32 17.55 0.93
CA SER A 135 -3.78 18.90 1.12
C SER A 135 -2.37 18.95 1.72
N ILE A 136 -1.89 17.82 2.25
CA ILE A 136 -0.57 17.72 2.88
C ILE A 136 0.41 16.88 2.04
N ARG A 137 1.70 16.92 2.38
CA ARG A 137 2.69 16.07 1.71
C ARG A 137 2.47 14.61 2.08
N PRO A 138 2.54 13.69 1.10
CA PRO A 138 2.54 12.26 1.41
C PRO A 138 3.80 11.88 2.20
N GLY A 139 3.67 10.83 3.02
CA GLY A 139 4.73 10.33 3.89
C GLY A 139 5.42 9.07 3.39
N LEU A 140 6.65 8.86 3.86
CA LEU A 140 7.35 7.58 3.79
C LEU A 140 6.61 6.56 4.66
N THR A 141 6.17 6.98 5.83
CA THR A 141 5.27 6.26 6.72
C THR A 141 4.20 7.18 7.29
N GLY A 142 3.20 6.64 8.01
CA GLY A 142 2.11 7.44 8.55
C GLY A 142 1.10 6.63 9.34
N TRP A 143 0.04 7.30 9.80
CA TRP A 143 -0.93 6.74 10.71
C TRP A 143 -1.65 5.51 10.14
N ALA A 144 -2.10 5.54 8.88
CA ALA A 144 -2.71 4.40 8.23
C ALA A 144 -1.74 3.22 8.07
N GLN A 145 -0.44 3.49 7.79
CA GLN A 145 0.54 2.42 7.61
C GLN A 145 0.82 1.64 8.91
N ILE A 146 0.78 2.29 10.07
CA ILE A 146 1.00 1.59 11.36
C ILE A 146 -0.27 0.94 11.94
N ASN A 147 -1.44 1.16 11.31
CA ASN A 147 -2.73 0.62 11.73
C ASN A 147 -3.35 -0.36 10.73
N GLY A 148 -2.54 -1.04 9.90
CA GLY A 148 -3.00 -2.09 8.98
C GLY A 148 -2.48 -1.96 7.55
N ARG A 149 -1.81 -0.84 7.21
CA ARG A 149 -1.05 -0.67 5.96
C ARG A 149 -1.86 -1.02 4.70
N ASP A 150 -1.46 -2.10 4.01
CA ASP A 150 -2.03 -2.49 2.71
C ASP A 150 -3.33 -3.31 2.86
N GLU A 151 -3.60 -3.87 4.04
CA GLU A 151 -4.82 -4.63 4.35
C GLU A 151 -6.06 -3.75 4.58
N LEU A 152 -5.87 -2.45 4.79
CA LEU A 152 -6.97 -1.52 5.04
C LEU A 152 -7.79 -1.27 3.78
N GLU A 153 -9.11 -1.34 3.92
CA GLU A 153 -10.06 -0.86 2.92
C GLU A 153 -9.91 0.65 2.68
N ILE A 154 -10.22 1.09 1.47
CA ILE A 154 -10.05 2.49 1.05
C ILE A 154 -10.72 3.49 1.98
N PRO A 155 -12.01 3.31 2.42
CA PRO A 155 -12.63 4.25 3.33
C PRO A 155 -11.94 4.33 4.69
N VAL A 156 -11.51 3.18 5.24
CA VAL A 156 -10.79 3.12 6.52
C VAL A 156 -9.42 3.78 6.41
N LYS A 157 -8.70 3.50 5.32
CA LYS A 157 -7.40 4.12 5.02
C LYS A 157 -7.51 5.64 4.92
N ALA A 158 -8.50 6.14 4.16
CA ALA A 158 -8.73 7.57 3.99
C ALA A 158 -9.13 8.26 5.29
N LYS A 159 -9.94 7.61 6.13
CA LYS A 159 -10.32 8.11 7.46
C LYS A 159 -9.10 8.23 8.37
N LEU A 160 -8.24 7.21 8.44
CA LEU A 160 -7.00 7.26 9.23
C LEU A 160 -6.04 8.34 8.71
N ASP A 161 -5.95 8.54 7.39
CA ASP A 161 -5.18 9.64 6.81
C ASP A 161 -5.77 11.01 7.20
N GLY A 162 -7.11 11.13 7.29
CA GLY A 162 -7.80 12.30 7.82
C GLY A 162 -7.52 12.55 9.29
N GLU A 163 -7.59 11.52 10.13
CA GLU A 163 -7.21 11.63 11.55
C GLU A 163 -5.77 12.14 11.72
N TYR A 164 -4.86 11.72 10.84
CA TYR A 164 -3.50 12.23 10.86
C TYR A 164 -3.47 13.74 10.56
N VAL A 165 -4.24 14.21 9.58
CA VAL A 165 -4.32 15.65 9.24
C VAL A 165 -4.81 16.49 10.43
N GLU A 166 -5.85 16.01 11.12
CA GLU A 166 -6.42 16.66 12.29
C GLU A 166 -5.44 16.73 13.47
N LYS A 167 -4.83 15.58 13.80
CA LYS A 167 -3.93 15.41 14.95
C LYS A 167 -2.49 15.82 14.66
N LEU A 168 -2.19 16.33 13.45
CA LEU A 168 -0.83 16.64 12.99
C LEU A 168 -0.13 17.58 13.97
N SER A 169 0.85 17.05 14.69
CA SER A 169 1.68 17.70 15.68
C SER A 169 3.03 16.96 15.79
N PHE A 170 4.02 17.58 16.42
CA PHE A 170 5.31 16.92 16.66
C PHE A 170 5.15 15.62 17.44
N ALA A 171 4.37 15.65 18.53
CA ALA A 171 4.13 14.46 19.35
C ALA A 171 3.44 13.31 18.55
N PHE A 172 2.53 13.66 17.65
CA PHE A 172 1.86 12.66 16.82
C PHE A 172 2.78 12.08 15.76
N ASP A 173 3.66 12.89 15.16
CA ASP A 173 4.69 12.42 14.25
C ASP A 173 5.67 11.47 14.96
N VAL A 174 6.10 11.79 16.18
CA VAL A 174 6.93 10.90 17.03
C VAL A 174 6.20 9.58 17.31
N LYS A 175 4.90 9.63 17.63
CA LYS A 175 4.08 8.41 17.81
C LYS A 175 4.06 7.55 16.55
N CYS A 176 3.85 8.16 15.39
CA CYS A 176 3.86 7.44 14.10
C CYS A 176 5.25 6.84 13.81
N PHE A 177 6.32 7.56 14.10
CA PHE A 177 7.69 7.08 13.92
C PHE A 177 7.98 5.81 14.72
N PHE A 178 7.71 5.82 16.02
CA PHE A 178 7.91 4.63 16.87
C PHE A 178 6.94 3.49 16.51
N GLY A 179 5.71 3.84 16.13
CA GLY A 179 4.75 2.88 15.59
C GLY A 179 5.26 2.16 14.35
N THR A 180 5.96 2.89 13.47
CA THR A 180 6.58 2.33 12.27
C THR A 180 7.68 1.33 12.62
N ILE A 181 8.56 1.66 13.56
CA ILE A 181 9.61 0.73 14.01
C ILE A 181 8.98 -0.58 14.49
N LYS A 182 7.93 -0.48 15.32
CA LYS A 182 7.20 -1.65 15.82
C LYS A 182 6.56 -2.46 14.68
N SER A 183 5.90 -1.81 13.72
CA SER A 183 5.24 -2.47 12.57
C SER A 183 6.25 -3.17 11.67
N VAL A 184 7.38 -2.52 11.36
CA VAL A 184 8.45 -3.11 10.55
C VAL A 184 9.08 -4.33 11.23
N LEU A 185 9.33 -4.26 12.55
CA LEU A 185 9.89 -5.40 13.30
C LEU A 185 8.93 -6.60 13.38
N LYS A 186 7.61 -6.33 13.42
CA LYS A 186 6.59 -7.38 13.45
C LYS A 186 6.25 -7.93 12.07
N HIS A 187 6.68 -7.29 10.99
CA HIS A 187 6.30 -7.58 9.61
C HIS A 187 4.77 -7.50 9.38
N ASP A 188 4.05 -6.71 10.20
CA ASP A 188 2.60 -6.58 10.13
C ASP A 188 2.18 -5.85 8.83
N GLY A 189 1.17 -6.40 8.13
CA GLY A 189 0.46 -5.72 7.05
C GLY A 189 1.23 -5.54 5.72
N VAL A 190 2.29 -6.30 5.48
CA VAL A 190 2.97 -6.35 4.17
C VAL A 190 2.31 -7.43 3.33
N VAL A 191 1.39 -7.03 2.45
CA VAL A 191 0.80 -7.94 1.46
C VAL A 191 1.60 -7.85 0.17
N GLU A 192 2.25 -8.94 -0.22
CA GLU A 192 2.93 -9.04 -1.52
C GLU A 192 1.85 -9.08 -2.61
N GLY A 193 1.76 -8.02 -3.43
CA GLY A 193 0.74 -7.89 -4.48
C GLY A 193 -0.21 -6.71 -4.31
N GLY A 194 -0.32 -6.15 -3.10
CA GLY A 194 -1.20 -5.03 -2.77
C GLY A 194 -2.66 -5.43 -2.55
N THR A 195 -3.52 -4.46 -2.23
CA THR A 195 -4.94 -4.64 -1.92
C THR A 195 -5.75 -5.33 -3.04
N GLY A 196 -5.21 -5.44 -4.25
CA GLY A 196 -5.86 -6.10 -5.38
C GLY A 196 -6.07 -7.61 -5.18
N GLU A 197 -5.17 -8.32 -4.48
CA GLU A 197 -5.34 -9.75 -4.19
C GLU A 197 -6.36 -9.97 -3.07
N LEU A 198 -6.34 -9.16 -2.03
CA LEU A 198 -7.37 -9.21 -0.96
C LEU A 198 -8.78 -8.92 -1.51
N HIS A 199 -8.91 -7.99 -2.47
CA HIS A 199 -10.19 -7.75 -3.13
C HIS A 199 -10.62 -8.91 -4.03
N LYS A 200 -9.69 -9.60 -4.71
CA LYS A 200 -9.99 -10.80 -5.49
C LYS A 200 -10.41 -11.96 -4.58
N GLU A 201 -9.66 -12.25 -3.53
CA GLU A 201 -10.02 -13.30 -2.57
C GLU A 201 -11.35 -13.03 -1.86
N LYS A 202 -11.64 -11.77 -1.46
CA LYS A 202 -12.94 -11.41 -0.90
C LYS A 202 -14.07 -11.56 -1.93
N ALA A 203 -13.87 -11.08 -3.16
CA ALA A 203 -14.86 -11.21 -4.22
C ALA A 203 -15.10 -12.67 -4.64
N GLU A 204 -14.08 -13.53 -4.62
CA GLU A 204 -14.22 -14.96 -4.86
C GLU A 204 -14.96 -15.66 -3.70
N LYS A 205 -14.67 -15.30 -2.44
CA LYS A 205 -15.41 -15.81 -1.28
C LYS A 205 -16.87 -15.37 -1.28
N GLU A 206 -17.14 -14.09 -1.53
CA GLU A 206 -18.52 -13.57 -1.64
C GLU A 206 -19.29 -14.21 -2.80
N LYS A 207 -18.64 -14.49 -3.94
CA LYS A 207 -19.24 -15.27 -5.04
C LYS A 207 -19.54 -16.70 -4.61
N ALA A 208 -18.59 -17.39 -4.00
CA ALA A 208 -18.77 -18.76 -3.53
C ALA A 208 -19.90 -18.87 -2.49
N GLU A 209 -19.97 -17.91 -1.53
CA GLU A 209 -21.05 -17.84 -0.55
C GLU A 209 -22.41 -17.55 -1.23
N SER A 210 -22.45 -16.67 -2.22
CA SER A 210 -23.69 -16.37 -2.95
C SER A 210 -24.18 -17.55 -3.82
N GLU A 211 -23.26 -18.32 -4.40
CA GLU A 211 -23.56 -19.53 -5.15
C GLU A 211 -24.05 -20.66 -4.23
N ASN A 212 -23.45 -20.85 -3.07
CA ASN A 212 -23.92 -21.81 -2.06
C ASN A 212 -25.31 -21.44 -1.54
N ALA A 213 -25.55 -20.18 -1.21
CA ALA A 213 -26.87 -19.73 -0.75
C ALA A 213 -27.98 -19.93 -1.82
N LYS A 214 -27.62 -19.75 -3.12
CA LYS A 214 -28.56 -20.06 -4.23
C LYS A 214 -28.79 -21.54 -4.42
N ALA A 215 -27.78 -22.39 -4.19
CA ALA A 215 -27.92 -23.84 -4.27
C ALA A 215 -28.79 -24.37 -3.13
N GLU A 216 -28.60 -23.88 -1.90
CA GLU A 216 -29.43 -24.23 -0.73
C GLU A 216 -30.88 -23.79 -0.93
N SER A 217 -31.12 -22.58 -1.47
CA SER A 217 -32.47 -22.11 -1.74
C SER A 217 -33.20 -22.90 -2.85
N LYS A 218 -32.48 -23.44 -3.83
CA LYS A 218 -33.01 -24.34 -4.86
C LYS A 218 -33.33 -25.73 -4.30
N ASN A 219 -32.48 -26.28 -3.45
CA ASN A 219 -32.73 -27.58 -2.79
C ASN A 219 -33.95 -27.49 -1.85
N ALA A 220 -34.05 -26.43 -1.05
CA ALA A 220 -35.20 -26.22 -0.16
C ALA A 220 -36.53 -26.07 -0.93
N LYS A 221 -36.52 -25.44 -2.13
CA LYS A 221 -37.70 -25.40 -3.01
C LYS A 221 -38.05 -26.77 -3.59
N ALA A 222 -37.06 -27.53 -4.05
CA ALA A 222 -37.29 -28.85 -4.61
C ALA A 222 -37.83 -29.83 -3.55
N GLU A 223 -37.34 -29.75 -2.30
CA GLU A 223 -37.88 -30.54 -1.18
C GLU A 223 -39.33 -30.16 -0.84
N SER A 224 -39.67 -28.88 -0.83
CA SER A 224 -41.04 -28.41 -0.57
C SER A 224 -42.03 -28.79 -1.69
N GLU A 225 -41.58 -28.88 -2.92
CA GLU A 225 -42.38 -29.34 -4.07
C GLU A 225 -42.62 -30.85 -4.06
N ASN A 226 -41.60 -31.63 -3.66
CA ASN A 226 -41.72 -33.07 -3.50
C ASN A 226 -42.63 -33.45 -2.32
N GLU A 227 -42.59 -32.74 -1.19
CA GLU A 227 -43.46 -32.96 -0.07
C GLU A 227 -44.95 -32.65 -0.39
N LYS A 228 -45.19 -31.62 -1.20
CA LYS A 228 -46.55 -31.33 -1.70
C LYS A 228 -47.06 -32.37 -2.70
N ALA A 229 -46.18 -32.89 -3.52
CA ALA A 229 -46.55 -33.95 -4.48
C ALA A 229 -46.82 -35.29 -3.79
N GLY A 230 -46.10 -35.60 -2.68
CA GLY A 230 -46.31 -36.80 -1.87
C GLY A 230 -47.72 -36.78 -1.16
N ASN A 231 -48.05 -35.64 -0.59
CA ASN A 231 -49.34 -35.51 0.13
C ASN A 231 -50.58 -35.57 -0.79
N VAL A 232 -50.44 -35.21 -2.05
CA VAL A 232 -51.57 -35.34 -3.02
C VAL A 232 -51.77 -36.78 -3.54
N ALA A 233 -50.76 -37.64 -3.37
CA ALA A 233 -50.84 -39.06 -3.75
C ALA A 233 -51.46 -39.95 -2.69
N GLU A 234 -51.48 -39.56 -1.41
CA GLU A 234 -52.12 -40.29 -0.31
C GLU A 234 -53.64 -40.03 -0.10
N GLU A 235 -54.19 -38.97 -0.73
CA GLU A 235 -55.61 -38.62 -0.65
C GLU A 235 -56.49 -39.23 -1.78
N LYS A 236 -55.99 -40.16 -2.59
CA LYS A 236 -56.73 -40.86 -3.61
C LYS A 236 -56.78 -42.36 -3.33
#